data_899b6dbbb3b292d3c228af12cc22c871
#
_entry.id   899b6dbbb3b292d3c228af12cc22c871
#
_cell.length_a   1.000
_cell.length_b   1.000
_cell.length_c   1.000
_cell.angle_alpha   90.00
_cell.angle_beta   90.00
_cell.angle_gamma   90.00
#
_symmetry.space_group_name_H-M   'P 1'
#
loop_
_entity.id
_entity.type
_entity.pdbx_description
1 polymer ?
#
loop_
_entity_poly.entity_id
_entity_poly.type
_entity_poly.pdbx_seq_one_letter_code
_entity_poly.pdbx_strand_id
1 'polypeptide(L)'
;TFGEKNSVAYSKWVTPKRTRSYPFARIYDTYNFGGKIVTIIPIIKDEGIGASKNKSNNDRINYITLSWMNLMNIYVILAWYETAEKKSEYRITNQKFSDLYIKTKLAQIAEYKFDAHHWNREHFKKDFSDTLKNAVNSYTQISKNLKVKMHSFEDHLIFLGKILESGDLISLEKFADYTLSKSKMAAKREIAVNHVRESLSKFTTKGLFEMTNYLGGKYYLTADEIKYDTKNNQLTILESKNSTNGKLPSLPDIKDGLFKLLLFNQIKTLKINEQLTKFSVGIRLTGNIDFPITLPASKKSIETFCNKNKLSKSDALNIILVNQEASNNNYTAKVEDNSNEFFY
;
A
#
# COMPACT_ATOMS: atom_id res chain seq x y z
N THR A 1 19.57 -2.10 13.18
CA THR A 1 20.66 -3.05 12.90
C THR A 1 20.49 -3.59 11.49
N PHE A 2 21.20 -2.99 10.55
CA PHE A 2 21.28 -3.44 9.17
C PHE A 2 22.65 -4.09 9.01
N GLY A 3 22.73 -5.32 8.53
CA GLY A 3 23.99 -5.89 8.10
C GLY A 3 24.35 -7.30 8.59
N GLU A 4 23.63 -7.90 9.52
CA GLU A 4 23.90 -9.30 9.93
C GLU A 4 22.93 -10.27 9.26
N LYS A 5 23.40 -11.47 8.91
CA LYS A 5 22.65 -12.51 8.17
C LYS A 5 21.31 -12.92 8.79
N ASN A 6 21.07 -12.63 10.07
CA ASN A 6 19.83 -12.95 10.80
C ASN A 6 19.09 -11.69 11.30
N SER A 7 19.45 -10.51 10.82
CA SER A 7 18.83 -9.26 11.25
C SER A 7 17.45 -9.05 10.61
N VAL A 8 16.62 -8.28 11.29
CA VAL A 8 15.26 -7.95 10.86
C VAL A 8 15.19 -6.46 10.56
N ALA A 9 14.80 -6.09 9.34
CA ALA A 9 14.43 -4.72 9.01
C ALA A 9 12.93 -4.55 9.24
N TYR A 10 12.52 -3.51 9.97
CA TYR A 10 11.11 -3.29 10.22
C TYR A 10 10.67 -1.86 9.92
N SER A 11 9.42 -1.72 9.52
CA SER A 11 8.72 -0.46 9.37
C SER A 11 7.41 -0.46 10.17
N LYS A 12 6.95 0.72 10.57
CA LYS A 12 5.70 0.91 11.30
C LYS A 12 4.70 1.62 10.40
N TRP A 13 3.54 1.04 10.22
CA TRP A 13 2.43 1.63 9.47
C TRP A 13 1.43 2.26 10.43
N VAL A 14 1.43 3.56 10.57
CA VAL A 14 0.67 4.27 11.62
C VAL A 14 -0.56 5.00 11.11
N THR A 15 -0.64 5.30 9.82
CA THR A 15 -1.70 6.15 9.28
C THR A 15 -2.69 5.38 8.42
N PRO A 16 -3.95 5.85 8.29
CA PRO A 16 -4.92 5.26 7.38
C PRO A 16 -4.50 5.30 5.91
N LYS A 17 -3.67 6.26 5.53
CA LYS A 17 -3.14 6.36 4.17
C LYS A 17 -1.89 5.52 4.03
N ARG A 18 -1.95 4.49 3.19
CA ARG A 18 -0.90 3.50 2.97
C ARG A 18 0.49 4.07 2.69
N THR A 19 0.59 5.20 2.00
CA THR A 19 1.86 5.77 1.55
C THR A 19 2.58 6.66 2.54
N ARG A 20 1.88 7.19 3.55
CA ARG A 20 2.47 8.10 4.52
C ARG A 20 3.47 7.44 5.47
N SER A 21 3.30 6.16 5.75
CA SER A 21 4.16 5.40 6.64
C SER A 21 5.23 4.61 5.91
N TYR A 22 5.20 4.59 4.58
CA TYR A 22 6.21 3.96 3.76
C TYR A 22 7.37 4.94 3.56
N PRO A 23 8.58 4.67 4.06
CA PRO A 23 9.73 5.51 3.77
C PRO A 23 10.02 5.44 2.27
N PHE A 24 10.14 6.59 1.61
CA PHE A 24 10.54 6.69 0.22
C PHE A 24 11.89 6.01 0.01
N ALA A 25 12.01 5.18 -1.01
CA ALA A 25 13.18 4.37 -1.35
C ALA A 25 13.60 3.30 -0.33
N ARG A 26 13.07 3.30 0.89
CA ARG A 26 13.51 2.36 1.92
C ARG A 26 13.00 0.95 1.79
N ILE A 27 11.84 0.79 1.18
CA ILE A 27 11.28 -0.52 0.85
C ILE A 27 12.21 -1.25 -0.10
N TYR A 28 12.95 -0.52 -0.86
CA TYR A 28 13.76 -0.95 -1.98
C TYR A 28 15.19 -1.21 -1.57
N ASP A 29 15.70 -0.46 -0.63
CA ASP A 29 16.96 -0.76 0.03
C ASP A 29 16.93 -2.14 0.69
N THR A 30 15.75 -2.64 1.01
CA THR A 30 15.57 -3.98 1.56
C THR A 30 15.70 -5.10 0.54
N TYR A 31 15.69 -4.85 -0.76
CA TYR A 31 15.98 -5.88 -1.77
C TYR A 31 17.39 -6.43 -1.70
N ASN A 32 18.34 -5.62 -1.27
CA ASN A 32 19.73 -6.04 -1.02
C ASN A 32 19.96 -6.52 0.41
N PHE A 33 18.92 -6.51 1.23
CA PHE A 33 18.98 -6.93 2.61
C PHE A 33 18.79 -8.44 2.71
N GLY A 34 19.82 -9.16 3.15
CA GLY A 34 19.78 -10.62 3.28
C GLY A 34 18.95 -11.16 4.46
N GLY A 35 18.27 -10.28 5.21
CA GLY A 35 17.44 -10.59 6.37
C GLY A 35 15.93 -10.55 6.08
N LYS A 36 15.13 -10.63 7.14
CA LYS A 36 13.67 -10.62 7.08
C LYS A 36 13.11 -9.20 7.13
N ILE A 37 12.19 -8.90 6.22
CA ILE A 37 11.52 -7.60 6.15
C ILE A 37 10.19 -7.70 6.88
N VAL A 38 9.97 -6.84 7.87
CA VAL A 38 8.77 -6.86 8.72
C VAL A 38 8.04 -5.52 8.66
N THR A 39 6.72 -5.57 8.52
CA THR A 39 5.85 -4.40 8.68
C THR A 39 4.92 -4.59 9.87
N ILE A 40 4.88 -3.60 10.75
CA ILE A 40 3.97 -3.57 11.90
C ILE A 40 2.74 -2.75 11.51
N ILE A 41 1.56 -3.35 11.57
CA ILE A 41 0.29 -2.77 11.12
C ILE A 41 -0.69 -2.73 12.29
N PRO A 42 -1.34 -1.58 12.57
CA PRO A 42 -2.46 -1.60 13.51
C PRO A 42 -3.62 -2.40 12.89
N ILE A 43 -4.17 -3.35 13.64
CA ILE A 43 -5.31 -4.16 13.17
C ILE A 43 -6.55 -3.29 12.94
N ILE A 44 -6.76 -2.28 13.79
CA ILE A 44 -7.76 -1.23 13.63
C ILE A 44 -7.03 0.09 13.43
N LYS A 45 -7.28 0.76 12.31
CA LYS A 45 -6.69 2.06 11.96
C LYS A 45 -7.62 3.22 12.34
N ASP A 46 -7.97 3.35 13.60
CA ASP A 46 -8.81 4.44 14.09
C ASP A 46 -7.97 5.51 14.83
N GLU A 47 -8.17 6.76 14.46
CA GLU A 47 -7.55 7.93 15.09
C GLU A 47 -8.61 8.86 15.74
N GLY A 48 -9.86 8.41 15.83
CA GLY A 48 -11.02 9.18 16.30
C GLY A 48 -11.99 9.56 15.16
N ILE A 49 -13.19 10.01 15.52
CA ILE A 49 -14.26 10.28 14.52
C ILE A 49 -13.97 11.48 13.60
N GLY A 50 -12.95 12.29 13.92
CA GLY A 50 -12.60 13.48 13.13
C GLY A 50 -13.71 14.53 13.14
N ALA A 51 -13.62 15.51 12.24
CA ALA A 51 -14.69 16.47 12.00
C ALA A 51 -15.82 15.91 11.12
N SER A 52 -15.59 14.80 10.44
CA SER A 52 -16.55 14.14 9.55
C SER A 52 -17.36 13.11 10.31
N LYS A 53 -18.67 13.22 10.25
CA LYS A 53 -19.63 12.28 10.84
C LYS A 53 -19.81 10.98 10.04
N ASN A 54 -18.91 10.64 9.15
CA ASN A 54 -19.00 9.42 8.35
C ASN A 54 -18.86 8.17 9.23
N LYS A 55 -19.96 7.43 9.33
CA LYS A 55 -20.22 6.35 10.28
C LYS A 55 -19.79 4.94 9.83
N SER A 56 -19.07 4.78 8.74
CA SER A 56 -18.68 3.43 8.29
C SER A 56 -17.48 2.91 9.06
N ASN A 57 -17.70 2.01 9.99
CA ASN A 57 -16.68 1.43 10.87
C ASN A 57 -15.91 0.27 10.21
N ASN A 58 -16.50 -0.39 9.22
CA ASN A 58 -15.95 -1.62 8.64
C ASN A 58 -14.68 -1.42 7.82
N ASP A 59 -14.41 -0.21 7.31
CA ASP A 59 -13.20 0.10 6.54
C ASP A 59 -11.96 0.32 7.42
N ARG A 60 -12.08 0.18 8.73
CA ARG A 60 -11.00 0.44 9.69
C ARG A 60 -10.17 -0.78 10.04
N ILE A 61 -10.70 -1.99 9.84
CA ILE A 61 -9.90 -3.20 9.94
C ILE A 61 -8.89 -3.19 8.78
N ASN A 62 -7.63 -3.33 9.13
CA ASN A 62 -6.54 -3.12 8.19
C ASN A 62 -6.19 -4.37 7.35
N TYR A 63 -7.21 -5.04 6.80
CA TYR A 63 -7.02 -6.28 6.05
C TYR A 63 -6.40 -6.07 4.66
N ILE A 64 -6.70 -4.94 4.01
CA ILE A 64 -6.14 -4.64 2.68
C ILE A 64 -4.62 -4.48 2.77
N THR A 65 -4.13 -3.74 3.77
CA THR A 65 -2.68 -3.59 3.99
C THR A 65 -2.02 -4.93 4.29
N LEU A 66 -2.65 -5.79 5.09
CA LEU A 66 -2.17 -7.14 5.32
C LEU A 66 -2.05 -7.93 4.01
N SER A 67 -3.08 -7.87 3.16
CA SER A 67 -3.09 -8.54 1.86
C SER A 67 -1.97 -8.05 0.94
N TRP A 68 -1.73 -6.74 0.90
CA TRP A 68 -0.65 -6.16 0.11
C TRP A 68 0.74 -6.54 0.62
N MET A 69 0.96 -6.50 1.93
CA MET A 69 2.23 -6.93 2.53
C MET A 69 2.49 -8.41 2.26
N ASN A 70 1.45 -9.23 2.36
CA ASN A 70 1.55 -10.63 2.02
C ASN A 70 1.90 -10.86 0.55
N LEU A 71 1.30 -10.09 -0.38
CA LEU A 71 1.66 -10.15 -1.81
C LEU A 71 3.13 -9.84 -2.04
N MET A 72 3.68 -8.87 -1.31
CA MET A 72 5.08 -8.47 -1.41
C MET A 72 6.06 -9.37 -0.63
N ASN A 73 5.59 -10.49 -0.08
CA ASN A 73 6.39 -11.40 0.75
C ASN A 73 7.05 -10.72 1.96
N ILE A 74 6.33 -9.79 2.58
CA ILE A 74 6.76 -9.06 3.78
C ILE A 74 6.08 -9.68 5.00
N TYR A 75 6.85 -9.98 6.04
CA TYR A 75 6.31 -10.43 7.33
C TYR A 75 5.46 -9.35 7.96
N VAL A 76 4.27 -9.69 8.42
CA VAL A 76 3.35 -8.74 9.07
C VAL A 76 3.24 -9.07 10.55
N ILE A 77 3.29 -8.03 11.38
CA ILE A 77 2.85 -8.07 12.76
C ILE A 77 1.57 -7.24 12.84
N LEU A 78 0.44 -7.90 13.05
CA LEU A 78 -0.80 -7.23 13.41
C LEU A 78 -0.72 -6.84 14.89
N ALA A 79 -0.95 -5.56 15.17
CA ALA A 79 -0.80 -5.01 16.51
C ALA A 79 -1.94 -4.05 16.85
N TRP A 80 -1.95 -3.50 18.05
CA TRP A 80 -2.90 -2.48 18.47
C TRP A 80 -2.17 -1.34 19.20
N TYR A 81 -2.78 -0.17 19.24
CA TYR A 81 -2.26 0.93 20.04
C TYR A 81 -2.55 0.68 21.51
N GLU A 82 -1.50 0.60 22.31
CA GLU A 82 -1.59 0.45 23.77
C GLU A 82 -1.79 1.80 24.44
N THR A 83 -1.16 2.84 23.91
CA THR A 83 -1.29 4.22 24.38
C THR A 83 -1.40 5.22 23.25
N ALA A 84 -1.97 6.37 23.55
CA ALA A 84 -2.03 7.52 22.65
C ALA A 84 -2.12 8.82 23.45
N GLU A 85 -1.99 9.95 22.78
CA GLU A 85 -2.21 11.28 23.34
C GLU A 85 -3.45 11.92 22.71
N LYS A 86 -4.08 12.84 23.44
CA LYS A 86 -5.20 13.64 22.94
C LYS A 86 -4.69 14.73 22.02
N LYS A 87 -5.18 14.74 20.78
CA LYS A 87 -4.97 15.86 19.86
C LYS A 87 -6.13 16.84 19.86
N SER A 88 -7.37 16.35 19.99
CA SER A 88 -8.61 17.11 20.11
C SER A 88 -9.70 16.21 20.71
N GLU A 89 -10.90 16.75 20.93
CA GLU A 89 -12.06 15.95 21.36
C GLU A 89 -12.38 14.79 20.39
N TYR A 90 -11.97 14.92 19.12
CA TYR A 90 -12.31 14.01 18.03
C TYR A 90 -11.11 13.29 17.44
N ARG A 91 -9.91 13.44 18.02
CA ARG A 91 -8.68 12.85 17.48
C ARG A 91 -7.66 12.50 18.54
N ILE A 92 -7.03 11.34 18.36
CA ILE A 92 -5.80 10.94 19.06
C ILE A 92 -4.56 11.18 18.18
N THR A 93 -3.40 11.21 18.80
CA THR A 93 -2.08 11.35 18.15
C THR A 93 -1.04 10.56 18.95
N ASN A 94 0.19 10.49 18.46
CA ASN A 94 1.33 9.84 19.12
C ASN A 94 1.02 8.41 19.62
N GLN A 95 0.30 7.66 18.78
CA GLN A 95 -0.08 6.29 19.09
C GLN A 95 1.16 5.39 19.21
N LYS A 96 1.22 4.61 20.28
CA LYS A 96 2.29 3.65 20.52
C LYS A 96 1.72 2.24 20.61
N PHE A 97 2.39 1.31 19.98
CA PHE A 97 2.13 -0.11 20.12
C PHE A 97 2.70 -0.63 21.44
N SER A 98 2.25 -1.81 21.87
CA SER A 98 2.88 -2.52 22.98
C SER A 98 4.30 -2.97 22.60
N ASP A 99 5.29 -2.39 23.26
CA ASP A 99 6.70 -2.71 23.00
C ASP A 99 7.00 -4.18 23.30
N LEU A 100 6.41 -4.73 24.35
CA LEU A 100 6.60 -6.15 24.72
C LEU A 100 6.06 -7.07 23.63
N TYR A 101 4.83 -6.82 23.18
CA TYR A 101 4.21 -7.62 22.12
C TYR A 101 5.02 -7.56 20.82
N ILE A 102 5.42 -6.35 20.41
CA ILE A 102 6.22 -6.19 19.18
C ILE A 102 7.57 -6.88 19.29
N LYS A 103 8.30 -6.73 20.40
CA LYS A 103 9.59 -7.39 20.61
C LYS A 103 9.45 -8.91 20.56
N THR A 104 8.41 -9.45 21.20
CA THR A 104 8.12 -10.90 21.17
C THR A 104 7.88 -11.40 19.75
N LYS A 105 7.04 -10.70 18.97
CA LYS A 105 6.76 -11.10 17.58
C LYS A 105 7.96 -10.92 16.66
N LEU A 106 8.77 -9.88 16.84
CA LEU A 106 10.03 -9.71 16.10
C LEU A 106 11.03 -10.84 16.37
N ALA A 107 11.17 -11.28 17.66
CA ALA A 107 12.01 -12.41 18.01
C ALA A 107 11.51 -13.70 17.35
N GLN A 108 10.20 -13.96 17.40
CA GLN A 108 9.59 -15.12 16.72
C GLN A 108 9.86 -15.10 15.20
N ILE A 109 9.72 -13.93 14.55
CA ILE A 109 10.01 -13.80 13.13
C ILE A 109 11.50 -14.01 12.85
N ALA A 110 12.40 -13.49 13.68
CA ALA A 110 13.85 -13.66 13.49
C ALA A 110 14.25 -15.14 13.39
N GLU A 111 13.66 -15.98 14.25
CA GLU A 111 13.91 -17.42 14.30
C GLU A 111 13.04 -18.25 13.34
N TYR A 112 12.06 -17.63 12.70
CA TYR A 112 11.08 -18.34 11.87
C TYR A 112 11.73 -18.95 10.63
N LYS A 113 11.47 -20.24 10.36
CA LYS A 113 12.16 -21.01 9.30
C LYS A 113 11.49 -20.92 7.93
N PHE A 114 10.24 -20.48 7.87
CA PHE A 114 9.48 -20.37 6.62
C PHE A 114 9.42 -18.92 6.12
N ASP A 115 8.88 -18.72 4.92
CA ASP A 115 8.72 -17.41 4.30
C ASP A 115 7.62 -16.54 4.97
N ALA A 116 7.50 -15.32 4.49
CA ALA A 116 6.51 -14.39 5.01
C ALA A 116 5.08 -14.80 4.68
N HIS A 117 4.84 -15.53 3.58
CA HIS A 117 3.50 -16.00 3.25
C HIS A 117 3.00 -16.99 4.30
N HIS A 118 3.86 -17.92 4.71
CA HIS A 118 3.52 -18.89 5.74
C HIS A 118 3.32 -18.21 7.11
N TRP A 119 4.24 -17.32 7.51
CA TRP A 119 4.10 -16.53 8.73
C TRP A 119 2.78 -15.76 8.77
N ASN A 120 2.49 -14.98 7.73
CA ASN A 120 1.33 -14.12 7.67
C ASN A 120 0.03 -14.92 7.77
N ARG A 121 -0.02 -16.09 7.13
CA ARG A 121 -1.16 -17.01 7.21
C ARG A 121 -1.37 -17.53 8.62
N GLU A 122 -0.31 -18.03 9.26
CA GLU A 122 -0.38 -18.59 10.61
C GLU A 122 -0.68 -17.51 11.66
N HIS A 123 -0.01 -16.36 11.55
CA HIS A 123 -0.25 -15.20 12.42
C HIS A 123 -1.69 -14.67 12.28
N PHE A 124 -2.18 -14.56 11.05
CA PHE A 124 -3.56 -14.17 10.82
C PHE A 124 -4.54 -15.20 11.37
N LYS A 125 -4.34 -16.47 11.09
CA LYS A 125 -5.25 -17.54 11.54
C LYS A 125 -5.33 -17.65 13.06
N LYS A 126 -4.19 -17.57 13.75
CA LYS A 126 -4.07 -17.84 15.19
C LYS A 126 -4.20 -16.60 16.08
N ASP A 127 -3.59 -15.49 15.66
CA ASP A 127 -3.43 -14.31 16.53
C ASP A 127 -4.46 -13.20 16.26
N PHE A 128 -5.17 -13.23 15.13
CA PHE A 128 -6.07 -12.14 14.72
C PHE A 128 -7.19 -11.90 15.74
N SER A 129 -7.83 -12.98 16.23
CA SER A 129 -8.93 -12.89 17.17
C SER A 129 -8.51 -12.14 18.44
N ASP A 130 -7.44 -12.59 19.08
CA ASP A 130 -6.94 -11.98 20.31
C ASP A 130 -6.41 -10.57 20.09
N THR A 131 -5.72 -10.34 18.96
CA THR A 131 -5.22 -9.01 18.60
C THR A 131 -6.38 -8.03 18.40
N LEU A 132 -7.48 -8.45 17.76
CA LEU A 132 -8.66 -7.61 17.57
C LEU A 132 -9.39 -7.32 18.89
N LYS A 133 -9.59 -8.34 19.75
CA LYS A 133 -10.16 -8.16 21.07
C LYS A 133 -9.34 -7.18 21.92
N ASN A 134 -8.01 -7.35 21.93
CA ASN A 134 -7.09 -6.44 22.63
C ASN A 134 -7.15 -5.02 22.06
N ALA A 135 -7.24 -4.86 20.74
CA ALA A 135 -7.41 -3.55 20.10
C ALA A 135 -8.70 -2.87 20.56
N VAL A 136 -9.82 -3.57 20.54
CA VAL A 136 -11.12 -3.03 20.98
C VAL A 136 -11.06 -2.58 22.45
N ASN A 137 -10.51 -3.43 23.32
CA ASN A 137 -10.37 -3.12 24.75
C ASN A 137 -9.47 -1.89 24.96
N SER A 138 -8.29 -1.88 24.36
CA SER A 138 -7.34 -0.78 24.49
C SER A 138 -7.89 0.54 23.97
N TYR A 139 -8.51 0.53 22.79
CA TYR A 139 -9.05 1.76 22.20
C TYR A 139 -10.25 2.29 22.98
N THR A 140 -11.05 1.41 23.58
CA THR A 140 -12.13 1.80 24.50
C THR A 140 -11.55 2.52 25.73
N GLN A 141 -10.46 1.98 26.30
CA GLN A 141 -9.77 2.63 27.43
C GLN A 141 -9.12 3.97 27.03
N ILE A 142 -8.45 4.04 25.87
CA ILE A 142 -7.88 5.28 25.32
C ILE A 142 -8.98 6.33 25.16
N SER A 143 -10.12 5.95 24.55
CA SER A 143 -11.27 6.84 24.37
C SER A 143 -11.77 7.41 25.71
N LYS A 144 -11.97 6.52 26.69
CA LYS A 144 -12.47 6.89 28.03
C LYS A 144 -11.47 7.79 28.78
N ASN A 145 -10.20 7.38 28.85
CA ASN A 145 -9.17 8.08 29.63
C ASN A 145 -8.83 9.46 29.04
N LEU A 146 -8.77 9.58 27.74
CA LEU A 146 -8.44 10.83 27.05
C LEU A 146 -9.67 11.69 26.77
N LYS A 147 -10.88 11.19 27.04
CA LYS A 147 -12.15 11.85 26.65
C LYS A 147 -12.15 12.26 25.17
N VAL A 148 -11.80 11.30 24.30
CA VAL A 148 -11.78 11.48 22.84
C VAL A 148 -12.87 10.62 22.25
N LYS A 149 -13.68 11.19 21.36
CA LYS A 149 -14.74 10.46 20.65
C LYS A 149 -14.11 9.57 19.57
N MET A 150 -14.14 8.27 19.82
CA MET A 150 -13.74 7.23 18.88
C MET A 150 -14.98 6.66 18.19
N HIS A 151 -14.76 5.93 17.09
CA HIS A 151 -15.87 5.19 16.48
C HIS A 151 -16.26 3.98 17.35
N SER A 152 -17.51 3.51 17.19
CA SER A 152 -17.94 2.27 17.83
C SER A 152 -17.09 1.09 17.33
N PHE A 153 -16.70 0.22 18.24
CA PHE A 153 -15.96 -1.02 17.94
C PHE A 153 -16.86 -2.25 17.89
N GLU A 154 -18.15 -2.08 18.09
CA GLU A 154 -19.13 -3.17 18.10
C GLU A 154 -19.16 -3.93 16.78
N ASP A 155 -19.18 -3.18 15.65
CA ASP A 155 -19.13 -3.77 14.31
C ASP A 155 -17.90 -4.66 14.07
N HIS A 156 -16.78 -4.35 14.75
CA HIS A 156 -15.55 -5.14 14.64
C HIS A 156 -15.69 -6.50 15.32
N LEU A 157 -16.40 -6.55 16.45
CA LEU A 157 -16.69 -7.80 17.17
C LEU A 157 -17.74 -8.64 16.42
N ILE A 158 -18.75 -7.98 15.84
CA ILE A 158 -19.72 -8.66 14.97
C ILE A 158 -19.02 -9.24 13.74
N PHE A 159 -18.10 -8.49 13.13
CA PHE A 159 -17.29 -9.01 12.04
C PHE A 159 -16.44 -10.21 12.46
N LEU A 160 -15.77 -10.12 13.60
CA LEU A 160 -14.98 -11.23 14.13
C LEU A 160 -15.83 -12.50 14.26
N GLY A 161 -17.03 -12.41 14.85
CA GLY A 161 -17.94 -13.55 14.97
C GLY A 161 -18.31 -14.22 13.64
N LYS A 162 -18.33 -13.46 12.54
CA LYS A 162 -18.65 -14.00 11.21
C LYS A 162 -17.52 -14.80 10.58
N ILE A 163 -16.26 -14.53 10.97
CA ILE A 163 -15.08 -15.18 10.39
C ILE A 163 -14.44 -16.20 11.31
N LEU A 164 -14.92 -16.35 12.56
CA LEU A 164 -14.41 -17.33 13.48
C LEU A 164 -14.82 -18.77 13.11
N GLU A 165 -13.92 -19.68 13.42
CA GLU A 165 -14.13 -21.13 13.54
C GLU A 165 -14.07 -21.55 15.01
N SER A 166 -14.08 -22.85 15.26
CA SER A 166 -13.89 -23.40 16.61
C SER A 166 -12.52 -23.01 17.17
N GLY A 167 -12.45 -22.70 18.48
CA GLY A 167 -11.21 -22.42 19.18
C GLY A 167 -10.58 -21.06 18.84
N ASP A 168 -11.40 -20.04 18.56
CA ASP A 168 -10.95 -18.66 18.25
C ASP A 168 -10.06 -18.54 17.00
N LEU A 169 -10.00 -19.57 16.16
CA LEU A 169 -9.27 -19.55 14.91
C LEU A 169 -10.07 -18.80 13.82
N ILE A 170 -9.37 -18.15 12.92
CA ILE A 170 -10.01 -17.46 11.78
C ILE A 170 -10.19 -18.41 10.61
N SER A 171 -11.40 -18.47 10.06
CA SER A 171 -11.69 -19.09 8.78
C SER A 171 -11.14 -18.21 7.65
N LEU A 172 -10.12 -18.71 6.98
CA LEU A 172 -9.54 -18.01 5.83
C LEU A 172 -10.53 -17.89 4.67
N GLU A 173 -11.41 -18.87 4.49
CA GLU A 173 -12.44 -18.87 3.45
C GLU A 173 -13.48 -17.76 3.71
N LYS A 174 -14.10 -17.75 4.89
CA LYS A 174 -15.06 -16.70 5.27
C LYS A 174 -14.45 -15.31 5.21
N PHE A 175 -13.18 -15.18 5.60
CA PHE A 175 -12.45 -13.92 5.50
C PHE A 175 -12.21 -13.52 4.03
N ALA A 176 -11.83 -14.47 3.16
CA ALA A 176 -11.64 -14.22 1.75
C ALA A 176 -12.93 -13.71 1.07
N ASP A 177 -14.07 -14.34 1.35
CA ASP A 177 -15.38 -13.93 0.82
C ASP A 177 -15.77 -12.52 1.28
N TYR A 178 -15.53 -12.21 2.54
CA TYR A 178 -15.79 -10.88 3.08
C TYR A 178 -14.92 -9.82 2.39
N THR A 179 -13.61 -10.08 2.26
CA THR A 179 -12.68 -9.13 1.64
C THR A 179 -12.94 -8.94 0.16
N LEU A 180 -13.32 -10.00 -0.56
CA LEU A 180 -13.70 -9.93 -1.98
C LEU A 180 -14.88 -8.98 -2.19
N SER A 181 -15.95 -9.14 -1.39
CA SER A 181 -17.12 -8.28 -1.46
C SER A 181 -16.77 -6.80 -1.25
N LYS A 182 -15.98 -6.50 -0.24
CA LYS A 182 -15.53 -5.12 0.08
C LYS A 182 -14.62 -4.53 -0.99
N SER A 183 -13.65 -5.30 -1.46
CA SER A 183 -12.73 -4.88 -2.49
C SER A 183 -13.44 -4.61 -3.82
N LYS A 184 -14.41 -5.45 -4.18
CA LYS A 184 -15.23 -5.27 -5.38
C LYS A 184 -16.08 -3.99 -5.33
N MET A 185 -16.65 -3.67 -4.17
CA MET A 185 -17.39 -2.41 -3.99
C MET A 185 -16.47 -1.18 -4.08
N ALA A 186 -15.26 -1.24 -3.50
CA ALA A 186 -14.28 -0.17 -3.58
C ALA A 186 -13.84 0.07 -5.04
N ALA A 187 -13.52 -0.98 -5.78
CA ALA A 187 -13.15 -0.90 -7.19
C ALA A 187 -14.28 -0.32 -8.06
N LYS A 188 -15.53 -0.74 -7.83
CA LYS A 188 -16.68 -0.16 -8.55
C LYS A 188 -16.84 1.34 -8.29
N ARG A 189 -16.64 1.80 -7.06
CA ARG A 189 -16.69 3.24 -6.72
C ARG A 189 -15.58 4.02 -7.42
N GLU A 190 -14.38 3.48 -7.46
CA GLU A 190 -13.23 4.10 -8.12
C GLU A 190 -13.45 4.22 -9.62
N ILE A 191 -13.96 3.18 -10.27
CA ILE A 191 -14.34 3.19 -11.69
C ILE A 191 -15.46 4.20 -11.95
N ALA A 192 -16.51 4.22 -11.13
CA ALA A 192 -17.64 5.13 -11.31
C ALA A 192 -17.22 6.61 -11.18
N VAL A 193 -16.38 6.94 -10.19
CA VAL A 193 -15.87 8.32 -10.01
C VAL A 193 -15.04 8.74 -11.21
N ASN A 194 -14.32 7.83 -11.82
CA ASN A 194 -13.47 8.11 -12.96
C ASN A 194 -14.25 8.24 -14.26
N HIS A 195 -15.32 7.48 -14.46
CA HIS A 195 -16.21 7.66 -15.63
C HIS A 195 -16.78 9.08 -15.74
N VAL A 196 -17.07 9.74 -14.63
CA VAL A 196 -17.53 11.13 -14.62
C VAL A 196 -16.43 12.10 -15.06
N ARG A 197 -15.16 11.79 -14.80
CA ARG A 197 -14.00 12.58 -15.26
C ARG A 197 -13.55 12.23 -16.67
N GLU A 198 -13.72 10.99 -17.10
CA GLU A 198 -13.25 10.45 -18.40
C GLU A 198 -14.22 10.64 -19.56
N SER A 199 -15.45 11.08 -19.32
CA SER A 199 -16.31 11.58 -20.42
C SER A 199 -15.66 12.75 -21.18
N LEU A 200 -14.54 13.28 -20.67
CA LEU A 200 -13.74 14.35 -21.26
C LEU A 200 -12.43 13.89 -21.94
N SER A 201 -11.99 12.65 -21.76
CA SER A 201 -10.75 12.13 -22.40
C SER A 201 -10.99 10.81 -23.13
N LYS A 202 -10.94 10.83 -24.45
CA LYS A 202 -11.39 9.73 -25.33
C LYS A 202 -10.40 8.56 -25.52
N PHE A 203 -9.24 8.46 -24.81
CA PHE A 203 -8.16 7.57 -25.27
C PHE A 203 -7.42 6.73 -24.21
N THR A 204 -7.79 6.73 -22.93
CA THR A 204 -7.12 5.89 -21.92
C THR A 204 -8.06 4.85 -21.32
N THR A 205 -7.73 3.58 -21.50
CA THR A 205 -8.50 2.49 -20.91
C THR A 205 -7.95 2.19 -19.51
N LYS A 206 -8.77 2.37 -18.48
CA LYS A 206 -8.42 1.94 -17.11
C LYS A 206 -8.41 0.44 -17.00
N GLY A 207 -7.37 -0.07 -16.30
CA GLY A 207 -7.25 -1.48 -15.99
C GLY A 207 -7.89 -1.82 -14.66
N LEU A 208 -8.66 -2.90 -14.62
CA LEU A 208 -9.12 -3.54 -13.40
C LEU A 208 -8.49 -4.93 -13.30
N PHE A 209 -7.71 -5.14 -12.25
CA PHE A 209 -7.04 -6.42 -12.00
C PHE A 209 -7.69 -7.12 -10.82
N GLU A 210 -8.17 -8.35 -11.03
CA GLU A 210 -8.51 -9.26 -9.94
C GLU A 210 -7.22 -9.96 -9.51
N MET A 211 -6.85 -9.80 -8.24
CA MET A 211 -5.66 -10.38 -7.67
C MET A 211 -6.03 -11.39 -6.58
N THR A 212 -5.40 -12.56 -6.63
CA THR A 212 -5.50 -13.57 -5.59
C THR A 212 -4.18 -13.62 -4.82
N ASN A 213 -4.25 -13.55 -3.50
CA ASN A 213 -3.08 -13.66 -2.64
C ASN A 213 -2.98 -15.02 -1.95
N TYR A 214 -1.84 -15.29 -1.31
CA TYR A 214 -1.60 -16.55 -0.60
C TYR A 214 -2.42 -16.74 0.69
N LEU A 215 -3.13 -15.71 1.14
CA LEU A 215 -4.12 -15.83 2.22
C LEU A 215 -5.46 -16.39 1.71
N GLY A 216 -5.56 -16.69 0.41
CA GLY A 216 -6.80 -17.12 -0.23
C GLY A 216 -7.76 -15.99 -0.55
N GLY A 217 -7.42 -14.74 -0.18
CA GLY A 217 -8.23 -13.57 -0.45
C GLY A 217 -8.12 -13.12 -1.91
N LYS A 218 -9.25 -12.66 -2.45
CA LYS A 218 -9.31 -11.96 -3.71
C LYS A 218 -9.53 -10.48 -3.46
N TYR A 219 -8.90 -9.63 -4.23
CA TYR A 219 -9.10 -8.19 -4.20
C TYR A 219 -8.88 -7.57 -5.58
N TYR A 220 -9.40 -6.37 -5.75
CA TYR A 220 -9.29 -5.65 -7.00
C TYR A 220 -8.32 -4.50 -6.86
N LEU A 221 -7.46 -4.34 -7.86
CA LEU A 221 -6.55 -3.21 -7.99
C LEU A 221 -6.79 -2.54 -9.34
N THR A 222 -6.86 -1.21 -9.34
CA THR A 222 -7.04 -0.42 -10.56
C THR A 222 -5.71 0.17 -10.99
N ALA A 223 -5.45 0.19 -12.30
CA ALA A 223 -4.39 0.98 -12.92
C ALA A 223 -5.01 2.18 -13.65
N ASP A 224 -4.29 3.28 -13.66
CA ASP A 224 -4.77 4.50 -14.30
C ASP A 224 -4.81 4.36 -15.82
N GLU A 225 -3.87 3.60 -16.38
CA GLU A 225 -3.78 3.36 -17.82
C GLU A 225 -3.26 1.95 -18.09
N ILE A 226 -3.80 1.31 -19.13
CA ILE A 226 -3.27 0.05 -19.69
C ILE A 226 -3.13 0.16 -21.19
N LYS A 227 -2.06 -0.43 -21.73
CA LYS A 227 -1.84 -0.59 -23.17
C LYS A 227 -1.60 -2.06 -23.46
N TYR A 228 -2.39 -2.63 -24.35
CA TYR A 228 -2.27 -4.01 -24.74
C TYR A 228 -1.85 -4.13 -26.19
N ASP A 229 -0.64 -4.65 -26.41
CA ASP A 229 -0.14 -5.02 -27.71
C ASP A 229 -0.59 -6.45 -28.04
N THR A 230 -1.64 -6.57 -28.81
CA THR A 230 -2.22 -7.85 -29.20
C THR A 230 -1.30 -8.69 -30.07
N LYS A 231 -0.40 -8.04 -30.87
CA LYS A 231 0.54 -8.75 -31.75
C LYS A 231 1.62 -9.48 -30.96
N ASN A 232 2.13 -8.83 -29.91
CA ASN A 232 3.21 -9.37 -29.09
C ASN A 232 2.70 -10.01 -27.79
N ASN A 233 1.38 -10.01 -27.55
CA ASN A 233 0.75 -10.46 -26.31
C ASN A 233 1.42 -9.84 -25.07
N GLN A 234 1.56 -8.51 -25.10
CA GLN A 234 2.23 -7.76 -24.06
C GLN A 234 1.33 -6.64 -23.51
N LEU A 235 1.16 -6.61 -22.19
CA LEU A 235 0.44 -5.56 -21.49
C LEU A 235 1.42 -4.59 -20.83
N THR A 236 1.21 -3.30 -21.01
CA THR A 236 1.87 -2.25 -20.21
C THR A 236 0.87 -1.70 -19.21
N ILE A 237 1.23 -1.73 -17.92
CA ILE A 237 0.42 -1.21 -16.81
C ILE A 237 1.06 0.08 -16.33
N LEU A 238 0.33 1.19 -16.38
CA LEU A 238 0.83 2.50 -16.02
C LEU A 238 0.01 3.09 -14.87
N GLU A 239 0.71 3.67 -13.92
CA GLU A 239 0.17 4.54 -12.89
C GLU A 239 0.55 5.98 -13.22
N SER A 240 -0.38 6.90 -13.16
CA SER A 240 -0.15 8.31 -13.51
C SER A 240 -0.31 9.21 -12.29
N LYS A 241 0.60 10.15 -12.13
CA LYS A 241 0.53 11.21 -11.11
C LYS A 241 0.81 12.54 -11.75
N ASN A 242 -0.08 13.49 -11.49
CA ASN A 242 -0.05 14.81 -12.14
C ASN A 242 0.17 15.94 -11.14
N SER A 243 0.94 16.94 -11.54
CA SER A 243 1.02 18.24 -10.89
C SER A 243 0.46 19.33 -11.79
N THR A 244 -0.59 20.01 -11.33
CA THR A 244 -1.23 21.08 -12.12
C THR A 244 -0.36 22.34 -12.22
N ASN A 245 0.37 22.66 -11.15
CA ASN A 245 1.11 23.94 -11.03
C ASN A 245 2.61 23.76 -10.76
N GLY A 246 3.07 22.55 -10.49
CA GLY A 246 4.47 22.26 -10.16
C GLY A 246 5.20 21.57 -11.31
N LYS A 247 6.52 21.47 -11.18
CA LYS A 247 7.36 20.67 -12.09
C LYS A 247 7.16 19.17 -11.90
N LEU A 248 6.86 18.73 -10.67
CA LEU A 248 6.62 17.33 -10.32
C LEU A 248 5.39 17.18 -9.45
N PRO A 249 4.72 16.02 -9.44
CA PRO A 249 3.74 15.67 -8.45
C PRO A 249 4.31 15.74 -7.02
N SER A 250 3.46 15.91 -6.03
CA SER A 250 3.91 15.92 -4.64
C SER A 250 4.59 14.61 -4.25
N LEU A 251 5.57 14.68 -3.33
CA LEU A 251 6.24 13.47 -2.84
C LEU A 251 5.27 12.40 -2.31
N PRO A 252 4.18 12.74 -1.58
CA PRO A 252 3.17 11.75 -1.22
C PRO A 252 2.48 11.08 -2.40
N ASP A 253 2.23 11.80 -3.51
CA ASP A 253 1.61 11.24 -4.71
C ASP A 253 2.59 10.33 -5.45
N ILE A 254 3.86 10.74 -5.57
CA ILE A 254 4.91 9.89 -6.14
C ILE A 254 5.01 8.57 -5.34
N LYS A 255 5.08 8.65 -4.01
CA LYS A 255 5.10 7.46 -3.14
C LYS A 255 3.89 6.55 -3.32
N ASP A 256 2.71 7.13 -3.50
CA ASP A 256 1.49 6.35 -3.74
C ASP A 256 1.56 5.62 -5.08
N GLY A 257 2.02 6.28 -6.12
CA GLY A 257 2.24 5.66 -7.44
C GLY A 257 3.26 4.52 -7.37
N LEU A 258 4.42 4.78 -6.79
CA LEU A 258 5.47 3.77 -6.63
C LEU A 258 4.99 2.54 -5.83
N PHE A 259 4.18 2.74 -4.80
CA PHE A 259 3.61 1.65 -4.04
C PHE A 259 2.69 0.76 -4.89
N LYS A 260 1.84 1.35 -5.74
CA LYS A 260 1.01 0.58 -6.68
C LYS A 260 1.86 -0.20 -7.68
N LEU A 261 2.94 0.40 -8.20
CA LEU A 261 3.84 -0.30 -9.11
C LEU A 261 4.47 -1.53 -8.47
N LEU A 262 4.85 -1.45 -7.19
CA LEU A 262 5.37 -2.61 -6.47
C LEU A 262 4.36 -3.73 -6.39
N LEU A 263 3.10 -3.41 -6.11
CA LEU A 263 2.04 -4.41 -6.07
C LEU A 263 1.87 -5.08 -7.45
N PHE A 264 1.85 -4.30 -8.54
CA PHE A 264 1.78 -4.85 -9.88
C PHE A 264 3.03 -5.68 -10.23
N ASN A 265 4.21 -5.25 -9.82
CA ASN A 265 5.46 -5.95 -10.09
C ASN A 265 5.57 -7.31 -9.37
N GLN A 266 4.80 -7.52 -8.30
CA GLN A 266 4.71 -8.80 -7.60
C GLN A 266 3.73 -9.80 -8.24
N ILE A 267 3.00 -9.41 -9.28
CA ILE A 267 2.14 -10.33 -10.03
C ILE A 267 3.04 -11.36 -10.72
N LYS A 268 2.91 -12.63 -10.34
CA LYS A 268 3.69 -13.73 -10.95
C LYS A 268 3.08 -14.23 -12.24
N THR A 269 1.76 -14.20 -12.31
CA THR A 269 1.00 -14.73 -13.44
C THR A 269 -0.13 -13.76 -13.78
N LEU A 270 -0.10 -13.22 -14.98
CA LEU A 270 -1.16 -12.35 -15.51
C LEU A 270 -1.84 -13.05 -16.68
N LYS A 271 -3.16 -13.07 -16.66
CA LYS A 271 -3.99 -13.61 -17.73
C LYS A 271 -4.96 -12.57 -18.26
N ILE A 272 -5.12 -12.53 -19.58
CA ILE A 272 -6.18 -11.80 -20.26
C ILE A 272 -7.02 -12.83 -21.00
N ASN A 273 -8.33 -12.89 -20.71
CA ASN A 273 -9.22 -13.92 -21.29
C ASN A 273 -8.64 -15.33 -21.18
N GLU A 274 -8.19 -15.71 -19.98
CA GLU A 274 -7.54 -17.00 -19.65
C GLU A 274 -6.19 -17.25 -20.33
N GLN A 275 -5.72 -16.38 -21.21
CA GLN A 275 -4.44 -16.48 -21.89
C GLN A 275 -3.32 -15.82 -21.08
N LEU A 276 -2.21 -16.52 -20.86
CA LEU A 276 -1.02 -15.97 -20.23
C LEU A 276 -0.48 -14.79 -21.04
N THR A 277 -0.26 -13.66 -20.37
CA THR A 277 0.16 -12.40 -20.99
C THR A 277 1.42 -11.90 -20.33
N LYS A 278 2.41 -11.52 -21.13
CA LYS A 278 3.59 -10.79 -20.63
C LYS A 278 3.19 -9.39 -20.26
N PHE A 279 3.79 -8.83 -19.20
CA PHE A 279 3.50 -7.46 -18.81
C PHE A 279 4.74 -6.70 -18.35
N SER A 280 4.65 -5.40 -18.41
CA SER A 280 5.60 -4.44 -17.85
C SER A 280 4.84 -3.39 -17.04
N VAL A 281 5.49 -2.77 -16.07
CA VAL A 281 4.90 -1.74 -15.23
C VAL A 281 5.68 -0.44 -15.34
N GLY A 282 5.00 0.68 -15.22
CA GLY A 282 5.62 1.99 -15.27
C GLY A 282 4.83 3.06 -14.52
N ILE A 283 5.49 4.16 -14.20
CA ILE A 283 4.87 5.36 -13.68
C ILE A 283 5.08 6.52 -14.63
N ARG A 284 4.02 7.29 -14.81
CA ARG A 284 4.02 8.55 -15.54
C ARG A 284 3.87 9.70 -14.54
N LEU A 285 4.87 10.56 -14.48
CA LEU A 285 4.89 11.76 -13.65
C LEU A 285 4.77 12.97 -14.57
N THR A 286 3.66 13.69 -14.47
CA THR A 286 3.43 14.86 -15.32
C THR A 286 3.41 16.15 -14.51
N GLY A 287 3.90 17.24 -15.15
CA GLY A 287 3.97 18.56 -14.57
C GLY A 287 4.45 19.57 -15.61
N ASN A 288 4.87 20.76 -15.19
CA ASN A 288 5.41 21.79 -16.09
C ASN A 288 6.86 21.44 -16.49
N ILE A 289 7.03 20.50 -17.40
CA ILE A 289 8.31 19.94 -17.84
C ILE A 289 8.53 20.29 -19.32
N ASP A 290 9.57 21.05 -19.60
CA ASP A 290 9.93 21.44 -20.97
C ASP A 290 10.70 20.33 -21.71
N PHE A 291 11.51 19.57 -20.99
CA PHE A 291 12.35 18.49 -21.53
C PHE A 291 12.04 17.19 -20.79
N PRO A 292 11.46 16.19 -21.44
CA PRO A 292 11.10 14.93 -20.81
C PRO A 292 12.33 14.05 -20.52
N ILE A 293 12.15 13.07 -19.59
CA ILE A 293 13.12 12.02 -19.32
C ILE A 293 12.43 10.70 -19.07
N THR A 294 13.07 9.61 -19.49
CA THR A 294 12.68 8.24 -19.10
C THR A 294 13.75 7.67 -18.16
N LEU A 295 13.30 7.13 -17.03
CA LEU A 295 14.12 6.52 -16.00
C LEU A 295 13.91 4.99 -16.01
N PRO A 296 14.95 4.17 -15.69
CA PRO A 296 16.26 4.60 -15.21
C PRO A 296 17.14 5.22 -16.29
N ALA A 297 17.90 6.23 -15.91
CA ALA A 297 18.81 6.95 -16.77
C ALA A 297 20.18 7.18 -16.13
N SER A 298 21.18 7.55 -16.94
CA SER A 298 22.52 7.83 -16.43
C SER A 298 22.53 9.09 -15.54
N LYS A 299 23.49 9.18 -14.62
CA LYS A 299 23.68 10.36 -13.76
C LYS A 299 23.77 11.65 -14.60
N LYS A 300 24.54 11.65 -15.69
CA LYS A 300 24.68 12.79 -16.60
C LYS A 300 23.35 13.21 -17.23
N SER A 301 22.52 12.23 -17.64
CA SER A 301 21.19 12.51 -18.20
C SER A 301 20.26 13.15 -17.17
N ILE A 302 20.30 12.66 -15.92
CA ILE A 302 19.51 13.21 -14.81
C ILE A 302 19.96 14.64 -14.49
N GLU A 303 21.26 14.91 -14.38
CA GLU A 303 21.79 16.26 -14.16
C GLU A 303 21.37 17.21 -15.27
N THR A 304 21.46 16.77 -16.52
CA THR A 304 21.05 17.56 -17.68
C THR A 304 19.55 17.86 -17.64
N PHE A 305 18.71 16.88 -17.32
CA PHE A 305 17.27 17.02 -17.16
C PHE A 305 16.93 18.03 -16.07
N CYS A 306 17.53 17.87 -14.87
CA CYS A 306 17.29 18.77 -13.75
C CYS A 306 17.64 20.23 -14.08
N ASN A 307 18.79 20.44 -14.71
CA ASN A 307 19.27 21.77 -15.10
C ASN A 307 18.38 22.41 -16.16
N LYS A 308 18.06 21.69 -17.24
CA LYS A 308 17.21 22.20 -18.34
C LYS A 308 15.81 22.58 -17.85
N ASN A 309 15.23 21.79 -16.98
CA ASN A 309 13.91 22.05 -16.40
C ASN A 309 13.96 22.98 -15.17
N LYS A 310 15.13 23.45 -14.76
CA LYS A 310 15.32 24.33 -13.58
C LYS A 310 14.62 23.77 -12.34
N LEU A 311 14.84 22.48 -12.05
CA LEU A 311 14.22 21.82 -10.91
C LEU A 311 14.76 22.38 -9.59
N SER A 312 13.91 22.44 -8.58
CA SER A 312 14.33 22.71 -7.20
C SER A 312 15.26 21.61 -6.70
N LYS A 313 16.05 21.88 -5.64
CA LYS A 313 16.89 20.84 -4.99
C LYS A 313 16.08 19.66 -4.51
N SER A 314 14.86 19.92 -4.02
CA SER A 314 13.94 18.88 -3.56
C SER A 314 13.46 18.01 -4.72
N ASP A 315 13.06 18.63 -5.85
CA ASP A 315 12.58 17.90 -7.00
C ASP A 315 13.71 17.10 -7.66
N ALA A 316 14.91 17.66 -7.75
CA ALA A 316 16.08 16.95 -8.26
C ALA A 316 16.40 15.71 -7.40
N LEU A 317 16.30 15.83 -6.08
CA LEU A 317 16.46 14.68 -5.17
C LEU A 317 15.37 13.63 -5.42
N ASN A 318 14.12 14.05 -5.62
CA ASN A 318 13.02 13.13 -5.91
C ASN A 318 13.27 12.37 -7.22
N ILE A 319 13.79 13.03 -8.27
CA ILE A 319 14.16 12.36 -9.53
C ILE A 319 15.26 11.33 -9.33
N ILE A 320 16.30 11.65 -8.55
CA ILE A 320 17.38 10.70 -8.23
C ILE A 320 16.81 9.47 -7.51
N LEU A 321 15.93 9.67 -6.54
CA LEU A 321 15.31 8.58 -5.79
C LEU A 321 14.38 7.74 -6.69
N VAL A 322 13.57 8.37 -7.55
CA VAL A 322 12.74 7.66 -8.53
C VAL A 322 13.59 6.86 -9.52
N ASN A 323 14.73 7.40 -9.94
CA ASN A 323 15.67 6.70 -10.81
C ASN A 323 16.22 5.43 -10.12
N GLN A 324 16.61 5.53 -8.87
CA GLN A 324 17.08 4.40 -8.08
C GLN A 324 16.00 3.34 -7.91
N GLU A 325 14.77 3.77 -7.62
CA GLU A 325 13.62 2.88 -7.52
C GLU A 325 13.33 2.15 -8.83
N ALA A 326 13.31 2.87 -9.94
CA ALA A 326 13.09 2.30 -11.26
C ALA A 326 14.15 1.25 -11.61
N SER A 327 15.41 1.54 -11.31
CA SER A 327 16.53 0.61 -11.52
C SER A 327 16.41 -0.64 -10.64
N ASN A 328 16.15 -0.46 -9.34
CA ASN A 328 16.13 -1.56 -8.38
C ASN A 328 14.93 -2.49 -8.56
N ASN A 329 13.81 -1.98 -9.07
CA ASN A 329 12.54 -2.70 -9.19
C ASN A 329 12.17 -3.06 -10.62
N ASN A 330 13.05 -2.80 -11.59
CA ASN A 330 12.85 -3.16 -12.98
C ASN A 330 11.51 -2.63 -13.57
N TYR A 331 11.22 -1.35 -13.36
CA TYR A 331 10.12 -0.64 -14.01
C TYR A 331 10.61 0.64 -14.69
N THR A 332 9.76 1.27 -15.48
CA THR A 332 10.05 2.56 -16.12
C THR A 332 9.33 3.69 -15.41
N ALA A 333 10.00 4.85 -15.30
CA ALA A 333 9.34 6.08 -14.90
C ALA A 333 9.54 7.14 -15.98
N LYS A 334 8.46 7.70 -16.52
CA LYS A 334 8.49 8.76 -17.50
C LYS A 334 8.09 10.08 -16.85
N VAL A 335 8.92 11.10 -17.01
CA VAL A 335 8.66 12.45 -16.51
C VAL A 335 8.52 13.37 -17.70
N GLU A 336 7.35 13.99 -17.86
CA GLU A 336 7.01 14.76 -19.03
C GLU A 336 6.00 15.88 -18.76
N ASP A 337 5.72 16.69 -19.75
CA ASP A 337 4.76 17.79 -19.65
C ASP A 337 3.31 17.29 -19.62
N ASN A 338 2.44 18.09 -18.97
CA ASN A 338 1.00 17.85 -18.89
C ASN A 338 0.31 17.86 -20.26
N SER A 339 0.85 18.62 -21.24
CA SER A 339 0.28 18.73 -22.57
C SER A 339 0.50 17.49 -23.43
N ASN A 340 1.40 16.59 -23.03
CA ASN A 340 1.70 15.35 -23.77
C ASN A 340 0.70 14.21 -23.49
N GLU A 341 -0.54 14.52 -23.10
CA GLU A 341 -1.59 13.51 -22.90
C GLU A 341 -1.99 12.76 -24.18
N PHE A 342 -1.50 13.14 -25.38
CA PHE A 342 -2.12 12.73 -26.63
C PHE A 342 -1.20 12.15 -27.72
N PHE A 343 0.02 11.77 -27.45
CA PHE A 343 0.81 11.10 -28.50
C PHE A 343 1.49 9.84 -27.96
N TYR A 344 0.77 8.70 -28.12
CA TYR A 344 1.36 7.42 -28.56
C TYR A 344 0.26 6.42 -28.84
#